data_2b86c740028f4d50179e72ea72dbc871
#
_entry.id   2b86c740028f4d50179e72ea72dbc871
#
_cell.length_a   1.000
_cell.length_b   1.000
_cell.length_c   1.000
_cell.angle_alpha   90.00
_cell.angle_beta   90.00
_cell.angle_gamma   90.00
#
_symmetry.space_group_name_H-M   'P 1'
#
loop_
_entity.id
_entity.type
_entity.pdbx_description
1 polymer ?
#
loop_
_entity_poly.entity_id
_entity_poly.type
_entity_poly.pdbx_seq_one_letter_code
_entity_poly.pdbx_strand_id
1 'polypeptide(L)'
;MNMKKLEYILLGLLVGFAMGACSSDDENAGVVDPVFPESQSYEIIPDQVCEISFEASTEWRVTTDKQWLKFIDETGKFQSLTGKAGKQTVRVTATNGALGFTDDKAQVKLTMGGKTQTIAEMNRAAKERVAKMYTVKGSDIIEINEFVDKTFNRTEQIGFEANFDWKIDMASLPGWILSEGAESSLIENLCGEAGQTISHNRMGSIDIKLEERYKDLSGYITIRDIESDYTCQFPVSAPGIEAGQIMWIGQVVNLRRGITWNDKGKKLILDPGSGDVISVTDELAACHVVIRDNDFEYRFMEWDPIERTAKEVPAEDIWVEVEKEGGVLTLKAKENTNIDVRKMVLFLVPKNTEVDYDSHFTKYNGTFNFNTKGYGIELNQYGAITFKVWKQINSMKYEYMAEAT
;
A
#
# COMPACT_ATOMS: atom_id res chain seq x y z
N MET A 1 0.60 29.10 7.32
CA MET A 1 -0.53 30.06 7.41
C MET A 1 -0.02 31.42 6.97
N ASN A 2 -0.15 31.71 5.71
CA ASN A 2 0.30 33.00 5.14
C ASN A 2 -0.92 33.79 4.68
N MET A 3 -1.23 34.80 5.48
CA MET A 3 -2.19 35.85 5.14
C MET A 3 -1.56 36.78 4.12
N LYS A 4 -1.84 36.58 2.84
CA LYS A 4 -1.65 37.57 1.76
C LYS A 4 -2.40 37.10 0.52
N LYS A 5 -3.70 37.34 0.50
CA LYS A 5 -4.53 37.42 -0.73
C LYS A 5 -5.92 37.93 -0.35
N LEU A 6 -5.96 39.15 0.14
CA LEU A 6 -7.20 39.85 0.33
C LEU A 6 -6.99 41.35 -0.07
N GLU A 7 -6.79 41.56 -1.33
CA GLU A 7 -6.81 42.91 -1.94
C GLU A 7 -6.73 42.70 -3.45
N TYR A 8 -7.85 42.69 -4.12
CA TYR A 8 -8.03 43.03 -5.56
C TYR A 8 -9.46 42.67 -5.99
N ILE A 9 -10.44 43.30 -5.35
CA ILE A 9 -11.78 43.43 -5.94
C ILE A 9 -12.25 44.86 -5.65
N LEU A 10 -11.67 45.80 -6.34
CA LEU A 10 -12.26 47.15 -6.49
C LEU A 10 -11.48 47.86 -7.60
N LEU A 11 -11.88 47.65 -8.84
CA LEU A 11 -11.71 48.69 -9.92
C LEU A 11 -12.29 48.12 -11.23
N GLY A 12 -13.35 48.70 -11.66
CA GLY A 12 -13.94 48.38 -12.96
C GLY A 12 -15.24 49.13 -13.23
N LEU A 13 -15.22 50.40 -12.94
CA LEU A 13 -16.32 51.28 -13.36
C LEU A 13 -15.72 52.35 -14.28
N LEU A 14 -15.91 52.21 -15.57
CA LEU A 14 -15.79 53.36 -16.48
C LEU A 14 -16.78 53.23 -17.62
N VAL A 15 -17.71 54.14 -17.57
CA VAL A 15 -18.85 54.37 -18.42
C VAL A 15 -18.40 55.04 -19.74
N GLY A 16 -18.88 54.52 -20.85
CA GLY A 16 -18.84 55.20 -22.15
C GLY A 16 -20.22 55.73 -22.51
N PHE A 17 -20.42 57.02 -22.34
CA PHE A 17 -21.57 57.73 -22.88
C PHE A 17 -21.31 58.14 -24.33
N ALA A 18 -22.19 57.74 -25.23
CA ALA A 18 -22.32 58.39 -26.52
C ALA A 18 -23.76 58.95 -26.67
N MET A 19 -23.90 60.21 -26.60
CA MET A 19 -25.14 60.92 -26.93
C MET A 19 -25.22 61.13 -28.45
N GLY A 20 -26.35 60.76 -29.03
CA GLY A 20 -26.74 61.15 -30.37
C GLY A 20 -28.23 61.49 -30.35
N ALA A 21 -28.50 62.82 -30.34
CA ALA A 21 -29.84 63.36 -30.53
C ALA A 21 -30.11 63.58 -32.01
N CYS A 22 -31.27 63.17 -32.51
CA CYS A 22 -32.08 64.03 -33.39
C CYS A 22 -33.44 63.43 -33.67
N SER A 23 -34.38 64.27 -33.61
CA SER A 23 -35.81 64.23 -33.76
C SER A 23 -36.37 63.70 -35.08
N SER A 24 -37.51 63.03 -35.01
CA SER A 24 -38.75 63.38 -35.77
C SER A 24 -39.89 62.42 -35.37
N ASP A 25 -41.05 63.08 -35.21
CA ASP A 25 -42.33 62.48 -34.90
C ASP A 25 -42.72 61.35 -35.89
N ASP A 26 -43.04 60.19 -35.37
CA ASP A 26 -43.98 59.24 -35.93
C ASP A 26 -44.54 58.41 -34.82
N GLU A 27 -45.87 58.41 -34.66
CA GLU A 27 -46.63 57.55 -33.79
C GLU A 27 -46.51 56.04 -34.19
N ASN A 28 -45.38 55.49 -33.98
CA ASN A 28 -45.15 54.05 -33.77
C ASN A 28 -44.42 53.93 -32.46
N ALA A 29 -45.10 53.50 -31.40
CA ALA A 29 -44.44 53.11 -30.17
C ALA A 29 -43.40 52.01 -30.52
N GLY A 30 -42.23 52.45 -31.00
CA GLY A 30 -41.12 51.57 -31.40
C GLY A 30 -40.77 50.69 -30.22
N VAL A 31 -40.90 49.43 -30.43
CA VAL A 31 -40.31 48.41 -29.51
C VAL A 31 -38.82 48.70 -29.47
N VAL A 32 -38.41 49.46 -28.44
CA VAL A 32 -36.98 49.69 -28.20
C VAL A 32 -36.35 48.35 -27.96
N ASP A 33 -35.48 47.94 -28.86
CA ASP A 33 -34.73 46.70 -28.70
C ASP A 33 -33.98 46.75 -27.38
N PRO A 34 -34.16 45.75 -26.50
CA PRO A 34 -33.51 45.75 -25.21
C PRO A 34 -32.00 45.65 -25.37
N VAL A 35 -31.26 46.51 -24.67
CA VAL A 35 -29.82 46.45 -24.58
C VAL A 35 -29.44 45.59 -23.38
N PHE A 36 -28.72 44.51 -23.64
CA PHE A 36 -28.27 43.59 -22.60
C PHE A 36 -26.86 43.95 -22.15
N PRO A 37 -26.52 43.77 -20.85
CA PRO A 37 -25.15 43.92 -20.39
C PRO A 37 -24.26 42.82 -20.98
N GLU A 38 -22.95 43.07 -21.07
CA GLU A 38 -21.98 42.01 -21.39
C GLU A 38 -21.98 40.96 -20.30
N SER A 39 -21.81 39.71 -20.72
CA SER A 39 -21.73 38.57 -19.77
C SER A 39 -20.45 38.63 -18.95
N GLN A 40 -20.58 38.50 -17.65
CA GLN A 40 -19.45 38.47 -16.71
C GLN A 40 -19.32 37.11 -16.06
N SER A 41 -18.08 36.71 -15.69
CA SER A 41 -17.79 35.48 -14.99
C SER A 41 -17.51 35.75 -13.51
N TYR A 42 -18.10 34.94 -12.64
CA TYR A 42 -17.97 35.06 -11.19
C TYR A 42 -17.60 33.69 -10.58
N GLU A 43 -16.68 33.72 -9.63
CA GLU A 43 -16.47 32.58 -8.73
C GLU A 43 -17.42 32.68 -7.56
N ILE A 44 -18.15 31.59 -7.26
CA ILE A 44 -19.12 31.56 -6.18
C ILE A 44 -18.86 30.42 -5.22
N ILE A 45 -18.83 30.76 -3.94
CA ILE A 45 -18.73 29.76 -2.85
C ILE A 45 -20.09 29.66 -2.11
N PRO A 46 -20.38 28.53 -1.46
CA PRO A 46 -21.62 28.35 -0.73
C PRO A 46 -21.88 29.47 0.29
N ASP A 47 -23.14 29.89 0.38
CA ASP A 47 -23.62 30.92 1.31
C ASP A 47 -23.03 32.33 1.11
N GLN A 48 -22.11 32.50 0.17
CA GLN A 48 -21.67 33.82 -0.24
C GLN A 48 -22.70 34.45 -1.21
N VAL A 49 -22.96 35.75 -1.03
CA VAL A 49 -23.85 36.51 -1.92
C VAL A 49 -23.00 37.25 -2.95
N CYS A 50 -23.34 37.05 -4.20
CA CYS A 50 -22.79 37.78 -5.33
C CYS A 50 -23.88 38.73 -5.91
N GLU A 51 -23.51 39.92 -6.33
CA GLU A 51 -24.43 40.92 -6.89
C GLU A 51 -24.16 41.12 -8.41
N ILE A 52 -25.25 41.05 -9.18
CA ILE A 52 -25.23 41.25 -10.62
C ILE A 52 -26.06 42.48 -10.90
N SER A 53 -25.46 43.55 -11.41
CA SER A 53 -26.12 44.80 -11.73
C SER A 53 -26.35 44.96 -13.23
N PHE A 54 -27.51 45.43 -13.63
CA PHE A 54 -27.85 45.75 -15.01
C PHE A 54 -28.87 46.87 -15.10
N GLU A 55 -29.04 47.42 -16.28
CA GLU A 55 -30.08 48.42 -16.57
C GLU A 55 -31.16 47.74 -17.45
N ALA A 56 -32.38 47.73 -16.96
CA ALA A 56 -33.50 47.15 -17.69
C ALA A 56 -34.31 48.23 -18.42
N SER A 57 -34.47 48.08 -19.73
CA SER A 57 -35.29 48.96 -20.56
C SER A 57 -36.78 48.70 -20.48
N THR A 58 -37.17 47.52 -20.04
CA THR A 58 -38.55 47.04 -19.91
C THR A 58 -38.71 46.18 -18.64
N GLU A 59 -39.88 45.61 -18.45
CA GLU A 59 -40.04 44.55 -17.47
C GLU A 59 -39.07 43.38 -17.78
N TRP A 60 -38.49 42.82 -16.76
CA TRP A 60 -37.44 41.80 -16.88
C TRP A 60 -37.72 40.59 -16.04
N ARG A 61 -37.07 39.49 -16.44
CA ARG A 61 -36.98 38.26 -15.70
C ARG A 61 -35.57 37.70 -15.75
N VAL A 62 -35.00 37.34 -14.61
CA VAL A 62 -33.77 36.56 -14.53
C VAL A 62 -34.09 35.12 -14.17
N THR A 63 -33.34 34.19 -14.76
CA THR A 63 -33.43 32.75 -14.51
C THR A 63 -32.06 32.14 -14.44
N THR A 64 -31.93 31.00 -13.78
CA THR A 64 -30.73 30.18 -13.81
C THR A 64 -31.02 28.77 -14.34
N ASP A 65 -30.07 28.19 -15.02
CA ASP A 65 -30.14 26.82 -15.58
C ASP A 65 -29.77 25.73 -14.57
N LYS A 66 -29.25 26.09 -13.40
CA LYS A 66 -28.83 25.15 -12.35
C LYS A 66 -29.62 25.34 -11.06
N GLN A 67 -30.02 24.24 -10.46
CA GLN A 67 -30.79 24.29 -9.19
C GLN A 67 -29.99 24.76 -8.00
N TRP A 68 -28.67 24.62 -8.01
CA TRP A 68 -27.81 25.02 -6.92
C TRP A 68 -27.58 26.54 -6.84
N LEU A 69 -27.83 27.29 -7.91
CA LEU A 69 -27.77 28.74 -7.93
C LEU A 69 -29.16 29.31 -7.64
N LYS A 70 -29.25 30.20 -6.69
CA LYS A 70 -30.49 30.84 -6.29
C LYS A 70 -30.38 32.36 -6.29
N PHE A 71 -31.42 32.99 -6.75
CA PHE A 71 -31.62 34.42 -6.51
C PHE A 71 -32.15 34.64 -5.09
N ILE A 72 -31.77 35.74 -4.49
CA ILE A 72 -32.17 36.09 -3.12
C ILE A 72 -32.92 37.44 -3.15
N ASP A 73 -34.07 37.46 -2.50
CA ASP A 73 -34.75 38.70 -2.13
C ASP A 73 -35.13 38.66 -0.65
N GLU A 74 -35.88 39.63 -0.21
CA GLU A 74 -36.36 39.79 1.20
C GLU A 74 -37.24 38.63 1.65
N THR A 75 -37.84 37.90 0.72
CA THR A 75 -38.81 36.84 0.99
C THR A 75 -38.22 35.44 0.90
N GLY A 76 -37.03 35.28 0.30
CA GLY A 76 -36.37 33.96 0.22
C GLY A 76 -35.40 33.75 -0.92
N LYS A 77 -35.20 32.45 -1.26
CA LYS A 77 -34.30 32.01 -2.32
C LYS A 77 -35.12 31.41 -3.49
N PHE A 78 -34.91 31.90 -4.72
CA PHE A 78 -35.72 31.57 -5.89
C PHE A 78 -34.88 31.13 -7.09
N GLN A 79 -35.52 30.42 -8.04
CA GLN A 79 -34.91 30.08 -9.35
C GLN A 79 -35.06 31.20 -10.39
N SER A 80 -35.93 32.15 -10.14
CA SER A 80 -36.12 33.30 -11.01
C SER A 80 -36.60 34.51 -10.21
N LEU A 81 -36.26 35.70 -10.64
CA LEU A 81 -36.83 36.95 -10.17
C LEU A 81 -37.32 37.76 -11.36
N THR A 82 -38.29 38.64 -11.08
CA THR A 82 -38.85 39.58 -12.05
C THR A 82 -38.82 40.95 -11.48
N GLY A 83 -38.80 41.99 -12.34
CA GLY A 83 -38.83 43.38 -11.94
C GLY A 83 -39.22 44.31 -13.05
N LYS A 84 -39.24 45.60 -12.73
CA LYS A 84 -39.62 46.70 -13.65
C LYS A 84 -38.36 47.34 -14.25
N ALA A 85 -38.56 48.09 -15.32
CA ALA A 85 -37.51 48.88 -15.94
C ALA A 85 -36.72 49.76 -14.97
N GLY A 86 -35.47 50.06 -15.28
CA GLY A 86 -34.55 50.89 -14.50
C GLY A 86 -33.29 50.15 -14.09
N LYS A 87 -32.45 50.79 -13.27
CA LYS A 87 -31.24 50.17 -12.71
C LYS A 87 -31.63 49.10 -11.69
N GLN A 88 -31.07 47.91 -11.87
CA GLN A 88 -31.39 46.70 -11.08
C GLN A 88 -30.11 46.08 -10.53
N THR A 89 -30.23 45.52 -9.36
CA THR A 89 -29.19 44.63 -8.77
C THR A 89 -29.88 43.39 -8.26
N VAL A 90 -29.51 42.23 -8.81
CA VAL A 90 -29.99 40.95 -8.34
C VAL A 90 -28.89 40.27 -7.54
N ARG A 91 -29.28 39.63 -6.45
CA ARG A 91 -28.39 38.92 -5.53
C ARG A 91 -28.53 37.45 -5.77
N VAL A 92 -27.38 36.76 -5.90
CA VAL A 92 -27.34 35.30 -6.11
C VAL A 92 -26.47 34.63 -5.06
N THR A 93 -26.78 33.37 -4.75
CA THR A 93 -25.98 32.52 -3.85
C THR A 93 -25.99 31.07 -4.32
N ALA A 94 -24.91 30.36 -4.05
CA ALA A 94 -24.89 28.90 -4.18
C ALA A 94 -25.46 28.26 -2.93
N THR A 95 -26.34 27.25 -3.08
CA THR A 95 -26.96 26.54 -1.94
C THR A 95 -26.06 25.49 -1.31
N ASN A 96 -25.04 25.01 -2.04
CA ASN A 96 -24.07 24.01 -1.58
C ASN A 96 -22.79 24.10 -2.42
N GLY A 97 -21.71 23.48 -1.94
CA GLY A 97 -20.48 23.27 -2.70
C GLY A 97 -20.70 22.33 -3.88
N ALA A 98 -19.68 22.22 -4.75
CA ALA A 98 -19.72 21.25 -5.82
C ALA A 98 -19.83 19.82 -5.25
N LEU A 99 -20.63 19.00 -5.89
CA LEU A 99 -20.82 17.61 -5.52
C LEU A 99 -19.79 16.67 -6.18
N GLY A 100 -19.22 17.14 -7.30
CA GLY A 100 -18.27 16.40 -8.11
C GLY A 100 -16.86 16.99 -8.08
N PHE A 101 -15.98 16.32 -8.79
CA PHE A 101 -14.55 16.66 -8.91
C PHE A 101 -14.22 17.47 -10.18
N THR A 102 -15.23 18.04 -10.80
CA THR A 102 -15.12 18.98 -11.92
C THR A 102 -15.84 20.26 -11.55
N ASP A 103 -15.31 21.38 -12.04
CA ASP A 103 -15.96 22.67 -11.89
C ASP A 103 -17.37 22.62 -12.46
N ASP A 104 -18.30 23.23 -11.77
CA ASP A 104 -19.69 23.28 -12.18
C ASP A 104 -20.09 24.74 -12.48
N LYS A 105 -20.71 24.96 -13.62
CA LYS A 105 -21.07 26.28 -14.10
C LYS A 105 -22.57 26.46 -14.21
N ALA A 106 -23.05 27.62 -13.83
CA ALA A 106 -24.42 28.04 -14.00
C ALA A 106 -24.51 29.35 -14.80
N GLN A 107 -25.50 29.42 -15.67
CA GLN A 107 -25.78 30.64 -16.44
C GLN A 107 -26.92 31.41 -15.80
N VAL A 108 -26.72 32.71 -15.66
CA VAL A 108 -27.79 33.68 -15.32
C VAL A 108 -28.26 34.31 -16.63
N LYS A 109 -29.51 34.08 -16.97
CA LYS A 109 -30.17 34.57 -18.19
C LYS A 109 -31.13 35.67 -17.84
N LEU A 110 -31.02 36.79 -18.56
CA LEU A 110 -31.92 37.95 -18.47
C LEU A 110 -32.83 37.96 -19.68
N THR A 111 -34.13 38.07 -19.42
CA THR A 111 -35.18 38.22 -20.45
C THR A 111 -35.78 39.62 -20.33
N MET A 112 -35.77 40.37 -21.43
CA MET A 112 -36.38 41.67 -21.58
C MET A 112 -36.97 41.81 -22.99
N GLY A 113 -38.16 42.40 -23.15
CA GLY A 113 -38.77 42.63 -24.47
C GLY A 113 -38.88 41.35 -25.31
N GLY A 114 -39.09 40.21 -24.69
CA GLY A 114 -39.19 38.91 -25.38
C GLY A 114 -37.85 38.31 -25.85
N LYS A 115 -36.72 38.98 -25.65
CA LYS A 115 -35.36 38.48 -25.94
C LYS A 115 -34.69 38.00 -24.67
N THR A 116 -33.83 36.96 -24.80
CA THR A 116 -33.09 36.39 -23.66
C THR A 116 -31.60 36.34 -23.97
N GLN A 117 -30.77 36.79 -23.01
CA GLN A 117 -29.31 36.71 -23.13
C GLN A 117 -28.70 36.29 -21.79
N THR A 118 -27.58 35.55 -21.83
CA THR A 118 -26.77 35.25 -20.66
C THR A 118 -26.00 36.51 -20.26
N ILE A 119 -26.16 36.92 -19.01
CA ILE A 119 -25.55 38.12 -18.42
C ILE A 119 -24.49 37.82 -17.41
N ALA A 120 -24.47 36.57 -16.88
CA ALA A 120 -23.43 36.12 -15.98
C ALA A 120 -23.23 34.58 -16.08
N GLU A 121 -21.99 34.19 -15.91
CA GLU A 121 -21.61 32.79 -15.69
C GLU A 121 -21.07 32.67 -14.27
N MET A 122 -21.64 31.75 -13.47
CA MET A 122 -21.26 31.51 -12.10
C MET A 122 -20.48 30.21 -12.04
N ASN A 123 -19.21 30.27 -11.66
CA ASN A 123 -18.33 29.12 -11.53
C ASN A 123 -18.28 28.66 -10.08
N ARG A 124 -18.54 27.38 -9.88
CA ARG A 124 -18.44 26.72 -8.58
C ARG A 124 -17.32 25.72 -8.63
N ALA A 125 -16.23 25.97 -7.86
CA ALA A 125 -15.04 25.13 -7.85
C ALA A 125 -15.36 23.66 -7.50
N ALA A 126 -14.65 22.77 -8.13
CA ALA A 126 -14.70 21.33 -7.88
C ALA A 126 -14.45 21.01 -6.41
N LYS A 127 -15.02 19.89 -5.96
CA LYS A 127 -14.66 19.28 -4.67
C LYS A 127 -13.19 18.84 -4.71
N GLU A 128 -12.46 19.13 -3.66
CA GLU A 128 -11.09 18.64 -3.53
C GLU A 128 -11.08 17.12 -3.31
N ARG A 129 -10.18 16.42 -4.01
CA ARG A 129 -9.93 15.01 -3.76
C ARG A 129 -9.02 14.85 -2.54
N VAL A 130 -9.48 14.05 -1.60
CA VAL A 130 -8.77 13.76 -0.35
C VAL A 130 -8.66 12.27 -0.17
N ALA A 131 -7.45 11.82 0.16
CA ALA A 131 -7.19 10.44 0.52
C ALA A 131 -6.26 10.36 1.73
N LYS A 132 -6.38 9.30 2.51
CA LYS A 132 -5.67 9.06 3.77
C LYS A 132 -5.18 7.63 3.83
N MET A 133 -4.03 7.42 4.46
CA MET A 133 -3.47 6.10 4.70
C MET A 133 -3.51 5.77 6.19
N TYR A 134 -3.71 4.50 6.48
CA TYR A 134 -3.84 3.97 7.83
C TYR A 134 -2.98 2.73 8.03
N THR A 135 -2.58 2.48 9.27
CA THR A 135 -1.95 1.22 9.69
C THR A 135 -2.55 0.73 11.00
N VAL A 136 -2.26 -0.51 11.35
CA VAL A 136 -2.68 -1.12 12.62
C VAL A 136 -1.56 -1.02 13.65
N LYS A 137 -1.88 -0.52 14.83
CA LYS A 137 -0.98 -0.50 15.98
C LYS A 137 -1.65 -1.15 17.18
N GLY A 138 -1.31 -2.38 17.46
CA GLY A 138 -2.04 -3.20 18.44
C GLY A 138 -3.44 -3.52 17.92
N SER A 139 -4.48 -3.04 18.62
CA SER A 139 -5.88 -3.14 18.20
C SER A 139 -6.41 -1.92 17.46
N ASP A 140 -5.60 -0.85 17.38
CA ASP A 140 -6.07 0.44 16.90
C ASP A 140 -5.68 0.67 15.44
N ILE A 141 -6.58 1.26 14.68
CA ILE A 141 -6.32 1.77 13.34
C ILE A 141 -5.96 3.24 13.47
N ILE A 142 -4.77 3.61 13.00
CA ILE A 142 -4.24 4.96 13.10
C ILE A 142 -3.94 5.55 11.73
N GLU A 143 -4.27 6.83 11.55
CA GLU A 143 -3.92 7.59 10.34
C GLU A 143 -2.41 7.87 10.33
N ILE A 144 -1.77 7.66 9.18
CA ILE A 144 -0.34 7.88 8.97
C ILE A 144 -0.09 8.64 7.67
N ASN A 145 0.99 9.43 7.64
CA ASN A 145 1.40 10.14 6.43
C ASN A 145 2.44 9.37 5.61
N GLU A 146 3.14 8.44 6.26
CA GLU A 146 4.11 7.54 5.66
C GLU A 146 4.06 6.19 6.37
N PHE A 147 4.35 5.13 5.64
CA PHE A 147 4.50 3.80 6.21
C PHE A 147 5.98 3.43 6.26
N VAL A 148 6.45 3.02 7.45
CA VAL A 148 7.82 2.55 7.65
C VAL A 148 7.78 1.15 8.25
N ASP A 149 8.12 0.14 7.46
CA ASP A 149 8.27 -1.23 7.97
C ASP A 149 9.58 -1.37 8.74
N LYS A 150 9.48 -1.41 10.05
CA LYS A 150 10.61 -1.63 10.97
C LYS A 150 10.75 -3.09 11.39
N THR A 151 9.87 -3.95 10.94
CA THR A 151 9.81 -5.34 11.36
C THR A 151 10.28 -6.26 10.23
N PHE A 152 11.22 -7.14 10.54
CA PHE A 152 11.77 -8.06 9.54
C PHE A 152 11.01 -9.39 9.44
N ASN A 153 10.08 -9.66 10.37
CA ASN A 153 9.41 -10.96 10.50
C ASN A 153 7.91 -10.85 10.75
N ARG A 154 7.31 -9.71 10.46
CA ARG A 154 5.87 -9.52 10.64
C ARG A 154 5.28 -8.90 9.40
N THR A 155 4.19 -9.45 8.98
CA THR A 155 3.30 -8.84 8.02
C THR A 155 2.66 -7.63 8.67
N GLU A 156 2.89 -6.46 8.11
CA GLU A 156 2.23 -5.24 8.53
C GLU A 156 0.96 -5.04 7.70
N GLN A 157 0.04 -4.23 8.22
CA GLN A 157 -1.22 -3.95 7.53
C GLN A 157 -1.37 -2.47 7.27
N ILE A 158 -1.81 -2.15 6.05
CA ILE A 158 -2.16 -0.80 5.65
C ILE A 158 -3.54 -0.76 5.00
N GLY A 159 -4.16 0.41 5.02
CA GLY A 159 -5.43 0.64 4.35
C GLY A 159 -5.58 2.10 3.98
N PHE A 160 -6.62 2.40 3.20
CA PHE A 160 -6.85 3.73 2.69
C PHE A 160 -8.32 4.15 2.82
N GLU A 161 -8.53 5.43 3.02
CA GLU A 161 -9.82 6.10 2.86
C GLU A 161 -9.68 7.18 1.79
N ALA A 162 -10.71 7.34 0.98
CA ALA A 162 -10.77 8.45 0.04
C ALA A 162 -12.22 8.95 -0.10
N ASN A 163 -12.38 10.19 -0.55
CA ASN A 163 -13.69 10.74 -0.88
C ASN A 163 -14.07 10.50 -2.36
N PHE A 164 -13.38 9.59 -3.02
CA PHE A 164 -13.62 9.08 -4.38
C PHE A 164 -13.45 7.54 -4.40
N ASP A 165 -14.03 6.87 -5.38
CA ASP A 165 -13.85 5.44 -5.58
C ASP A 165 -12.43 5.16 -6.06
N TRP A 166 -11.73 4.25 -5.39
CA TRP A 166 -10.30 4.07 -5.62
C TRP A 166 -9.87 2.60 -5.68
N LYS A 167 -8.72 2.38 -6.28
CA LYS A 167 -7.99 1.09 -6.25
C LYS A 167 -6.49 1.32 -6.24
N ILE A 168 -5.73 0.30 -5.85
CA ILE A 168 -4.27 0.32 -5.95
C ILE A 168 -3.87 0.39 -7.43
N ASP A 169 -2.90 1.24 -7.73
CA ASP A 169 -2.23 1.26 -9.03
C ASP A 169 -1.05 0.28 -9.03
N MET A 170 -1.32 -0.94 -9.45
CA MET A 170 -0.35 -2.03 -9.48
C MET A 170 0.88 -1.73 -10.34
N ALA A 171 0.74 -0.92 -11.38
CA ALA A 171 1.86 -0.57 -12.26
C ALA A 171 2.92 0.29 -11.56
N SER A 172 2.53 1.00 -10.49
CA SER A 172 3.41 1.86 -9.71
C SER A 172 3.86 1.25 -8.38
N LEU A 173 3.41 0.03 -8.06
CA LEU A 173 3.81 -0.63 -6.82
C LEU A 173 5.32 -0.91 -6.83
N PRO A 174 6.06 -0.55 -5.74
CA PRO A 174 7.49 -0.82 -5.66
C PRO A 174 7.81 -2.30 -5.85
N GLY A 175 8.78 -2.61 -6.70
CA GLY A 175 9.13 -4.00 -7.04
C GLY A 175 9.66 -4.84 -5.88
N TRP A 176 10.00 -4.21 -4.76
CA TRP A 176 10.41 -4.88 -3.52
C TRP A 176 9.25 -5.29 -2.60
N ILE A 177 8.02 -4.86 -2.90
CA ILE A 177 6.82 -5.34 -2.22
C ILE A 177 6.38 -6.65 -2.88
N LEU A 178 6.09 -7.66 -2.06
CA LEU A 178 5.51 -8.90 -2.54
C LEU A 178 4.06 -8.65 -2.96
N SER A 179 3.77 -8.98 -4.21
CA SER A 179 2.43 -8.93 -4.80
C SER A 179 1.83 -10.31 -5.02
N GLU A 180 2.61 -11.37 -4.76
CA GLU A 180 2.20 -12.75 -4.98
C GLU A 180 2.04 -13.49 -3.65
N GLY A 181 0.85 -13.94 -3.38
CA GLY A 181 0.50 -14.77 -2.23
C GLY A 181 -0.94 -15.27 -2.33
N ALA A 182 -1.23 -16.43 -1.74
CA ALA A 182 -2.52 -17.10 -1.86
C ALA A 182 -3.67 -16.45 -1.07
N GLU A 183 -3.46 -15.27 -0.47
CA GLU A 183 -4.45 -14.67 0.42
C GLU A 183 -5.08 -13.43 -0.18
N SER A 184 -6.41 -13.35 -0.06
CA SER A 184 -7.26 -12.24 -0.51
C SER A 184 -7.02 -10.91 0.23
N SER A 185 -6.09 -10.88 1.17
CA SER A 185 -5.75 -9.73 2.01
C SER A 185 -4.52 -8.96 1.54
N LEU A 186 -3.95 -9.30 0.37
CA LEU A 186 -2.81 -8.59 -0.16
C LEU A 186 -3.17 -7.18 -0.60
N ILE A 187 -2.21 -6.27 -0.47
CA ILE A 187 -2.36 -4.86 -0.83
C ILE A 187 -2.87 -4.66 -2.27
N GLU A 188 -2.51 -5.54 -3.19
CA GLU A 188 -2.91 -5.49 -4.60
C GLU A 188 -4.42 -5.53 -4.83
N ASN A 189 -5.16 -6.14 -3.91
CA ASN A 189 -6.61 -6.30 -4.00
C ASN A 189 -7.37 -5.18 -3.30
N LEU A 190 -6.67 -4.22 -2.68
CA LEU A 190 -7.33 -3.14 -1.98
C LEU A 190 -8.02 -2.18 -2.96
N CYS A 191 -9.28 -1.97 -2.68
CA CYS A 191 -10.10 -0.94 -3.30
C CYS A 191 -11.12 -0.43 -2.29
N GLY A 192 -11.74 0.70 -2.57
CA GLY A 192 -12.76 1.27 -1.70
C GLY A 192 -13.68 2.24 -2.42
N GLU A 193 -14.87 2.43 -1.85
CA GLU A 193 -15.86 3.38 -2.30
C GLU A 193 -15.67 4.74 -1.64
N ALA A 194 -16.14 5.79 -2.28
CA ALA A 194 -16.08 7.17 -1.79
C ALA A 194 -16.69 7.32 -0.39
N GLY A 195 -15.88 7.85 0.54
CA GLY A 195 -16.31 8.11 1.92
C GLY A 195 -16.49 6.85 2.79
N GLN A 196 -16.06 5.72 2.34
CA GLN A 196 -16.11 4.46 3.08
C GLN A 196 -15.05 4.46 4.19
N THR A 197 -15.51 4.29 5.45
CA THR A 197 -14.64 4.28 6.62
C THR A 197 -13.79 3.01 6.70
N ILE A 198 -12.51 3.18 7.06
CA ILE A 198 -11.57 2.08 7.24
C ILE A 198 -11.97 1.15 8.39
N SER A 199 -11.66 -0.13 8.24
CA SER A 199 -11.86 -1.17 9.25
C SER A 199 -10.82 -2.29 9.05
N HIS A 200 -10.58 -3.14 10.03
CA HIS A 200 -9.57 -4.20 9.97
C HIS A 200 -9.72 -5.15 8.76
N ASN A 201 -10.94 -5.44 8.37
CA ASN A 201 -11.21 -6.30 7.20
C ASN A 201 -11.06 -5.59 5.85
N ARG A 202 -10.64 -4.32 5.86
CA ARG A 202 -10.28 -3.51 4.67
C ARG A 202 -8.83 -3.10 4.67
N MET A 203 -8.04 -3.69 5.56
CA MET A 203 -6.60 -3.52 5.59
C MET A 203 -5.95 -4.62 4.74
N GLY A 204 -4.97 -4.24 3.96
CA GLY A 204 -4.17 -5.18 3.18
C GLY A 204 -2.83 -5.44 3.83
N SER A 205 -2.35 -6.66 3.69
CA SER A 205 -1.01 -7.04 4.13
C SER A 205 0.05 -6.47 3.19
N ILE A 206 1.12 -5.95 3.77
CA ILE A 206 2.31 -5.53 3.05
C ILE A 206 3.47 -6.42 3.49
N ASP A 207 4.04 -7.15 2.55
CA ASP A 207 5.21 -7.97 2.73
C ASP A 207 6.35 -7.48 1.84
N ILE A 208 7.56 -7.59 2.34
CA ILE A 208 8.75 -7.15 1.62
C ILE A 208 9.53 -8.38 1.17
N LYS A 209 9.94 -8.37 -0.10
CA LYS A 209 10.80 -9.42 -0.64
C LYS A 209 12.04 -9.58 0.21
N LEU A 210 12.27 -10.82 0.62
CA LEU A 210 13.33 -11.17 1.53
C LEU A 210 14.72 -10.73 1.01
N GLU A 211 14.96 -10.98 -0.25
CA GLU A 211 16.19 -10.65 -0.96
C GLU A 211 16.49 -9.15 -1.05
N GLU A 212 15.50 -8.31 -0.77
CA GLU A 212 15.66 -6.86 -0.78
C GLU A 212 15.95 -6.26 0.59
N ARG A 213 15.83 -7.05 1.67
CA ARG A 213 15.97 -6.58 3.07
C ARG A 213 17.37 -6.11 3.47
N TYR A 214 18.39 -6.35 2.66
CA TYR A 214 19.77 -5.95 3.00
C TYR A 214 20.05 -4.45 2.81
N LYS A 215 19.21 -3.73 2.10
CA LYS A 215 19.37 -2.30 1.80
C LYS A 215 18.15 -1.49 2.25
N ASP A 216 18.34 -0.19 2.39
CA ASP A 216 17.24 0.72 2.65
C ASP A 216 16.34 0.81 1.41
N LEU A 217 15.05 0.64 1.61
CA LEU A 217 14.04 0.62 0.57
C LEU A 217 13.12 1.82 0.74
N SER A 218 12.76 2.45 -0.37
CA SER A 218 11.80 3.55 -0.39
C SER A 218 11.00 3.53 -1.68
N GLY A 219 9.79 4.09 -1.62
CA GLY A 219 8.89 4.17 -2.77
C GLY A 219 7.55 4.76 -2.39
N TYR A 220 6.58 4.54 -3.24
CA TYR A 220 5.22 5.02 -3.03
C TYR A 220 4.23 3.91 -3.34
N ILE A 221 3.19 3.81 -2.51
CA ILE A 221 1.98 3.11 -2.88
C ILE A 221 1.04 4.15 -3.47
N THR A 222 0.59 3.90 -4.67
CA THR A 222 -0.31 4.81 -5.39
C THR A 222 -1.71 4.23 -5.40
N ILE A 223 -2.68 5.01 -4.97
CA ILE A 223 -4.09 4.74 -5.26
C ILE A 223 -4.53 5.61 -6.41
N ARG A 224 -5.43 5.11 -7.24
CA ARG A 224 -6.01 5.86 -8.34
C ARG A 224 -7.53 5.91 -8.24
N ASP A 225 -8.09 7.03 -8.63
CA ASP A 225 -9.51 7.20 -8.85
C ASP A 225 -9.97 6.28 -10.00
N ILE A 226 -11.06 5.53 -9.79
CA ILE A 226 -11.58 4.58 -10.80
C ILE A 226 -12.20 5.32 -11.98
N GLU A 227 -12.76 6.50 -11.74
CA GLU A 227 -13.50 7.30 -12.72
C GLU A 227 -12.64 8.34 -13.47
N SER A 228 -11.39 8.54 -13.03
CA SER A 228 -10.50 9.54 -13.63
C SER A 228 -9.03 9.10 -13.60
N ASP A 229 -8.16 9.93 -14.20
CA ASP A 229 -6.70 9.72 -14.17
C ASP A 229 -6.03 10.26 -12.91
N TYR A 230 -6.82 10.70 -11.91
CA TYR A 230 -6.26 11.22 -10.65
C TYR A 230 -5.61 10.10 -9.84
N THR A 231 -4.43 10.40 -9.31
CA THR A 231 -3.67 9.49 -8.44
C THR A 231 -3.25 10.21 -7.16
N CYS A 232 -3.15 9.46 -6.08
CA CYS A 232 -2.60 9.90 -4.81
C CYS A 232 -1.50 8.94 -4.35
N GLN A 233 -0.33 9.48 -3.98
CA GLN A 233 0.84 8.70 -3.61
C GLN A 233 1.10 8.77 -2.11
N PHE A 234 1.37 7.64 -1.50
CA PHE A 234 1.70 7.50 -0.10
C PHE A 234 3.11 6.93 0.05
N PRO A 235 4.02 7.65 0.74
CA PRO A 235 5.39 7.19 0.92
C PRO A 235 5.44 5.91 1.74
N VAL A 236 6.25 4.97 1.28
CA VAL A 236 6.52 3.72 1.97
C VAL A 236 8.02 3.46 1.98
N SER A 237 8.51 2.95 3.09
CA SER A 237 9.93 2.62 3.24
C SER A 237 10.13 1.43 4.17
N ALA A 238 11.27 0.77 4.00
CA ALA A 238 11.73 -0.24 4.92
C ALA A 238 13.25 -0.04 5.10
N PRO A 239 13.72 0.24 6.30
CA PRO A 239 15.15 0.29 6.56
C PRO A 239 15.73 -1.11 6.37
N GLY A 240 16.87 -1.18 5.71
CA GLY A 240 17.66 -2.39 5.62
C GLY A 240 18.32 -2.73 6.96
N ILE A 241 18.97 -3.87 7.02
CA ILE A 241 19.82 -4.21 8.17
C ILE A 241 21.00 -3.24 8.29
N GLU A 242 21.48 -3.03 9.49
CA GLU A 242 22.63 -2.17 9.73
C GLU A 242 23.94 -2.79 9.19
N ALA A 243 24.92 -1.96 8.89
CA ALA A 243 26.24 -2.41 8.49
C ALA A 243 26.85 -3.32 9.58
N GLY A 244 27.37 -4.47 9.18
CA GLY A 244 27.89 -5.49 10.09
C GLY A 244 26.83 -6.33 10.80
N GLN A 245 25.55 -6.07 10.58
CA GLN A 245 24.48 -6.90 11.08
C GLN A 245 24.21 -8.09 10.13
N ILE A 246 23.90 -9.23 10.71
CA ILE A 246 23.51 -10.45 9.99
C ILE A 246 22.11 -10.82 10.44
N MET A 247 21.25 -11.12 9.48
CA MET A 247 19.90 -11.61 9.75
C MET A 247 19.72 -13.00 9.15
N TRP A 248 19.34 -13.93 9.99
CA TRP A 248 19.00 -15.29 9.62
C TRP A 248 17.49 -15.43 9.44
N ILE A 249 17.06 -15.91 8.28
CA ILE A 249 15.64 -16.04 7.95
C ILE A 249 15.37 -17.48 7.49
N GLY A 250 14.38 -18.12 8.10
CA GLY A 250 14.03 -19.52 7.86
C GLY A 250 14.61 -20.47 8.89
N GLN A 251 14.30 -21.74 8.76
CA GLN A 251 14.80 -22.78 9.64
C GLN A 251 16.00 -23.47 9.01
N VAL A 252 17.19 -23.20 9.50
CA VAL A 252 18.41 -23.95 9.14
C VAL A 252 18.59 -25.16 10.05
N VAL A 253 17.88 -25.19 11.16
CA VAL A 253 18.04 -26.18 12.22
C VAL A 253 17.01 -27.30 12.06
N ASN A 254 17.47 -28.55 12.05
CA ASN A 254 16.63 -29.76 12.01
C ASN A 254 16.01 -30.10 10.64
N LEU A 255 16.85 -30.21 9.62
CA LEU A 255 16.46 -30.87 8.39
C LEU A 255 16.16 -32.34 8.68
N ARG A 256 14.89 -32.68 8.78
CA ARG A 256 14.43 -34.05 8.88
C ARG A 256 14.08 -34.59 7.52
N ARG A 257 14.58 -35.74 7.17
CA ARG A 257 13.96 -36.57 6.15
C ARG A 257 12.69 -37.17 6.73
N GLY A 258 11.54 -36.88 6.17
CA GLY A 258 10.30 -37.42 6.66
C GLY A 258 9.57 -38.21 5.56
N ILE A 259 8.85 -39.30 5.85
CA ILE A 259 8.06 -40.10 4.91
C ILE A 259 6.59 -39.99 5.31
N THR A 260 5.71 -39.61 4.39
CA THR A 260 4.26 -39.65 4.62
C THR A 260 3.69 -40.97 4.10
N TRP A 261 3.16 -41.78 4.99
CA TRP A 261 2.51 -43.01 4.62
C TRP A 261 1.01 -42.80 4.44
N ASN A 262 0.54 -42.82 3.18
CA ASN A 262 -0.85 -42.52 2.84
C ASN A 262 -1.80 -43.73 2.76
N ASP A 263 -1.33 -44.94 3.02
CA ASP A 263 -2.16 -46.16 2.95
C ASP A 263 -3.06 -46.27 4.18
N LYS A 264 -4.33 -45.94 4.03
CA LYS A 264 -5.33 -46.12 5.10
C LYS A 264 -5.35 -47.57 5.58
N GLY A 265 -4.95 -47.76 6.81
CA GLY A 265 -5.02 -49.09 7.49
C GLY A 265 -3.73 -49.88 7.55
N LYS A 266 -2.63 -49.41 6.97
CA LYS A 266 -1.31 -50.02 7.18
C LYS A 266 -0.61 -49.34 8.34
N LYS A 267 -0.13 -50.13 9.27
CA LYS A 267 0.60 -49.68 10.44
C LYS A 267 2.09 -49.89 10.22
N LEU A 268 2.85 -48.77 10.21
CA LEU A 268 4.30 -48.83 10.21
C LEU A 268 4.77 -49.09 11.64
N ILE A 269 5.51 -50.14 11.85
CA ILE A 269 6.01 -50.50 13.17
C ILE A 269 7.54 -50.44 13.09
N LEU A 270 8.12 -49.44 13.75
CA LEU A 270 9.57 -49.23 13.82
C LEU A 270 10.26 -50.26 14.71
N ASP A 271 9.55 -50.69 15.76
CA ASP A 271 9.97 -51.72 16.67
C ASP A 271 8.78 -52.64 16.91
N PRO A 272 8.93 -53.94 16.84
CA PRO A 272 7.86 -54.89 17.18
C PRO A 272 7.37 -54.63 18.60
N GLY A 273 6.41 -53.78 18.80
CA GLY A 273 5.86 -53.40 20.10
C GLY A 273 5.48 -51.90 20.26
N SER A 274 6.05 -50.97 19.52
CA SER A 274 5.75 -49.57 19.71
C SER A 274 4.40 -49.12 19.12
N GLY A 275 4.00 -49.76 18.04
CA GLY A 275 2.68 -49.49 17.44
C GLY A 275 2.46 -48.11 16.85
N ASP A 276 3.46 -47.28 16.76
CA ASP A 276 3.35 -45.89 16.29
C ASP A 276 3.46 -45.80 14.78
N VAL A 277 2.64 -44.91 14.20
CA VAL A 277 2.69 -44.56 12.79
C VAL A 277 3.54 -43.29 12.64
N ILE A 278 4.60 -43.38 11.84
CA ILE A 278 5.47 -42.26 11.56
C ILE A 278 5.16 -41.71 10.17
N SER A 279 5.03 -40.42 10.11
CA SER A 279 4.92 -39.65 8.87
C SER A 279 6.28 -39.06 8.51
N VAL A 280 6.75 -39.29 7.29
CA VAL A 280 8.06 -38.87 6.82
C VAL A 280 7.88 -38.14 5.50
N THR A 281 8.38 -36.90 5.37
CA THR A 281 8.34 -36.10 4.13
C THR A 281 9.76 -35.77 3.69
N ASP A 282 10.07 -35.96 2.40
CA ASP A 282 11.32 -35.55 1.82
C ASP A 282 11.26 -34.05 1.47
N GLU A 283 11.58 -33.20 2.42
CA GLU A 283 11.74 -31.75 2.17
C GLU A 283 13.15 -31.31 2.58
N LEU A 284 13.89 -30.78 1.62
CA LEU A 284 15.13 -30.08 1.87
C LEU A 284 14.76 -28.62 2.19
N ALA A 285 14.90 -28.22 3.45
CA ALA A 285 14.65 -26.83 3.83
C ALA A 285 15.77 -25.92 3.30
N ALA A 286 15.40 -24.84 2.65
CA ALA A 286 16.29 -23.73 2.34
C ALA A 286 16.28 -22.71 3.48
N CYS A 287 17.44 -22.12 3.75
CA CYS A 287 17.57 -21.02 4.69
C CYS A 287 18.19 -19.83 3.99
N HIS A 288 17.72 -18.66 4.35
CA HIS A 288 18.23 -17.40 3.81
C HIS A 288 19.00 -16.65 4.90
N VAL A 289 20.11 -16.05 4.49
CA VAL A 289 20.89 -15.15 5.33
C VAL A 289 20.99 -13.82 4.61
N VAL A 290 20.60 -12.75 5.27
CA VAL A 290 20.67 -11.39 4.72
C VAL A 290 21.85 -10.66 5.32
N ILE A 291 22.68 -10.07 4.47
CA ILE A 291 23.89 -9.34 4.83
C ILE A 291 23.90 -8.02 4.07
N ARG A 292 24.06 -6.89 4.76
CA ARG A 292 24.09 -5.57 4.12
C ARG A 292 25.32 -5.37 3.23
N ASP A 293 26.49 -5.81 3.72
CA ASP A 293 27.77 -5.57 3.06
C ASP A 293 28.32 -6.85 2.45
N ASN A 294 28.82 -6.76 1.22
CA ASN A 294 29.49 -7.88 0.53
C ASN A 294 30.86 -8.26 1.14
N ASP A 295 31.22 -7.64 2.26
CA ASP A 295 32.51 -7.78 2.93
C ASP A 295 32.58 -8.92 3.94
N PHE A 296 31.61 -9.82 3.92
CA PHE A 296 31.62 -11.04 4.70
C PHE A 296 32.20 -12.21 3.92
N GLU A 297 33.00 -13.01 4.59
CA GLU A 297 33.39 -14.36 4.18
C GLU A 297 32.56 -15.36 4.94
N TYR A 298 32.28 -16.50 4.36
CA TYR A 298 31.63 -17.60 5.09
C TYR A 298 32.59 -18.76 5.23
N ARG A 299 32.54 -19.42 6.41
CA ARG A 299 33.34 -20.60 6.74
C ARG A 299 32.49 -21.64 7.41
N PHE A 300 32.71 -22.89 7.04
CA PHE A 300 32.10 -24.02 7.70
C PHE A 300 33.07 -24.60 8.71
N MET A 301 32.68 -24.63 9.98
CA MET A 301 33.49 -25.08 11.09
C MET A 301 32.85 -26.26 11.78
N GLU A 302 33.66 -27.16 12.32
CA GLU A 302 33.23 -28.25 13.19
C GLU A 302 34.15 -28.30 14.43
N TRP A 303 33.67 -28.95 15.45
CA TRP A 303 34.48 -29.18 16.67
C TRP A 303 35.27 -30.50 16.57
N ASP A 304 36.59 -30.43 16.73
CA ASP A 304 37.43 -31.61 16.87
C ASP A 304 37.41 -32.06 18.35
N PRO A 305 36.81 -33.19 18.70
CA PRO A 305 36.72 -33.66 20.06
C PRO A 305 38.06 -34.18 20.63
N ILE A 306 39.03 -34.49 19.76
CA ILE A 306 40.34 -35.01 20.15
C ILE A 306 41.25 -33.84 20.50
N GLU A 307 41.39 -32.88 19.58
CA GLU A 307 42.23 -31.70 19.78
C GLU A 307 41.54 -30.62 20.62
N ARG A 308 40.23 -30.72 20.78
CA ARG A 308 39.38 -29.78 21.51
C ARG A 308 39.49 -28.35 20.96
N THR A 309 39.43 -28.23 19.66
CA THR A 309 39.51 -26.99 18.90
C THR A 309 38.50 -27.02 17.76
N ALA A 310 38.09 -25.81 17.34
CA ALA A 310 37.31 -25.66 16.11
C ALA A 310 38.23 -25.82 14.90
N LYS A 311 37.81 -26.58 13.92
CA LYS A 311 38.52 -26.73 12.64
C LYS A 311 37.61 -26.47 11.47
N GLU A 312 38.17 -26.08 10.35
CA GLU A 312 37.45 -25.90 9.10
C GLU A 312 37.01 -27.25 8.54
N VAL A 313 35.75 -27.34 8.13
CA VAL A 313 35.21 -28.55 7.49
C VAL A 313 35.85 -28.71 6.11
N PRO A 314 36.42 -29.89 5.79
CA PRO A 314 36.96 -30.14 4.46
C PRO A 314 35.91 -29.90 3.37
N ALA A 315 36.34 -29.37 2.21
CA ALA A 315 35.41 -28.98 1.14
C ALA A 315 34.53 -30.16 0.65
N GLU A 316 35.08 -31.37 0.65
CA GLU A 316 34.36 -32.60 0.29
C GLU A 316 33.28 -32.99 1.29
N ASP A 317 33.42 -32.57 2.54
CA ASP A 317 32.49 -32.90 3.65
C ASP A 317 31.39 -31.83 3.81
N ILE A 318 31.51 -30.70 3.07
CA ILE A 318 30.48 -29.67 3.09
C ILE A 318 29.22 -30.17 2.36
N TRP A 319 28.16 -30.31 3.11
CA TRP A 319 26.88 -30.83 2.62
C TRP A 319 25.83 -29.74 2.34
N VAL A 320 26.22 -28.47 2.41
CA VAL A 320 25.37 -27.32 2.09
C VAL A 320 25.94 -26.59 0.89
N GLU A 321 25.09 -26.36 -0.09
CA GLU A 321 25.38 -25.47 -1.20
C GLU A 321 25.00 -24.04 -0.79
N VAL A 322 25.86 -23.08 -1.14
CA VAL A 322 25.65 -21.67 -0.85
C VAL A 322 25.48 -20.94 -2.16
N GLU A 323 24.31 -20.36 -2.38
CA GLU A 323 24.06 -19.44 -3.49
C GLU A 323 24.05 -18.01 -2.95
N LYS A 324 24.74 -17.09 -3.59
CA LYS A 324 24.83 -15.69 -3.19
C LYS A 324 24.23 -14.81 -4.28
N GLU A 325 23.21 -14.04 -3.90
CA GLU A 325 22.60 -13.02 -4.76
C GLU A 325 22.47 -11.71 -3.99
N GLY A 326 23.20 -10.69 -4.41
CA GLY A 326 23.28 -9.42 -3.68
C GLY A 326 23.75 -9.61 -2.23
N GLY A 327 22.98 -9.13 -1.27
CA GLY A 327 23.21 -9.30 0.17
C GLY A 327 22.57 -10.55 0.77
N VAL A 328 22.04 -11.46 -0.05
CA VAL A 328 21.35 -12.67 0.40
C VAL A 328 22.17 -13.91 0.09
N LEU A 329 22.35 -14.77 1.09
CA LEU A 329 22.87 -16.14 0.91
C LEU A 329 21.72 -17.13 1.06
N THR A 330 21.55 -17.99 0.07
CA THR A 330 20.61 -19.10 0.12
C THR A 330 21.38 -20.39 0.38
N LEU A 331 21.01 -21.11 1.41
CA LEU A 331 21.63 -22.36 1.82
C LEU A 331 20.73 -23.53 1.41
N LYS A 332 21.26 -24.47 0.62
CA LYS A 332 20.56 -25.69 0.20
C LYS A 332 21.31 -26.91 0.71
N ALA A 333 20.65 -27.72 1.50
CA ALA A 333 21.27 -28.94 2.03
C ALA A 333 21.26 -30.07 0.99
N LYS A 334 22.39 -30.74 0.81
CA LYS A 334 22.47 -32.00 0.08
C LYS A 334 21.84 -33.12 0.90
N GLU A 335 21.29 -34.12 0.25
CA GLU A 335 20.69 -35.28 0.91
C GLU A 335 21.70 -35.98 1.84
N ASN A 336 21.25 -36.35 3.06
CA ASN A 336 22.02 -37.17 3.97
C ASN A 336 21.60 -38.62 3.80
N THR A 337 22.39 -39.40 3.08
CA THR A 337 22.15 -40.80 2.83
C THR A 337 22.65 -41.69 3.98
N ASN A 338 23.41 -41.15 4.94
CA ASN A 338 23.88 -41.88 6.12
C ASN A 338 22.84 -41.88 7.22
N ILE A 339 22.92 -42.86 8.12
CA ILE A 339 22.02 -42.94 9.27
C ILE A 339 22.37 -41.96 10.38
N ASP A 340 23.58 -41.43 10.37
CA ASP A 340 24.08 -40.53 11.41
C ASP A 340 23.69 -39.09 11.14
N VAL A 341 23.42 -38.36 12.22
CA VAL A 341 23.22 -36.91 12.18
C VAL A 341 24.55 -36.23 11.89
N ARG A 342 24.60 -35.43 10.83
CA ARG A 342 25.76 -34.61 10.56
C ARG A 342 25.52 -33.15 11.01
N LYS A 343 26.59 -32.56 11.51
CA LYS A 343 26.56 -31.20 12.08
C LYS A 343 27.74 -30.40 11.61
N MET A 344 27.53 -29.13 11.39
CA MET A 344 28.59 -28.13 11.21
C MET A 344 28.07 -26.77 11.62
N VAL A 345 28.93 -25.80 11.76
CA VAL A 345 28.57 -24.42 12.04
C VAL A 345 28.99 -23.56 10.87
N LEU A 346 28.04 -22.81 10.33
CA LEU A 346 28.33 -21.79 9.34
C LEU A 346 28.62 -20.47 10.08
N PHE A 347 29.83 -19.94 9.87
CA PHE A 347 30.21 -18.62 10.32
C PHE A 347 30.21 -17.64 9.16
N LEU A 348 29.64 -16.47 9.39
CA LEU A 348 29.75 -15.29 8.53
C LEU A 348 30.65 -14.28 9.24
N VAL A 349 31.80 -14.02 8.67
CA VAL A 349 32.84 -13.21 9.29
C VAL A 349 33.11 -11.99 8.43
N PRO A 350 33.06 -10.78 8.99
CA PRO A 350 33.49 -9.60 8.26
C PRO A 350 34.92 -9.76 7.79
N LYS A 351 35.24 -9.35 6.57
CA LYS A 351 36.61 -9.38 6.04
C LYS A 351 37.55 -8.62 6.98
N ASN A 352 38.74 -9.16 7.15
CA ASN A 352 39.77 -8.61 8.05
C ASN A 352 39.40 -8.65 9.56
N THR A 353 38.45 -9.48 9.95
CA THR A 353 38.15 -9.73 11.35
C THR A 353 38.75 -11.07 11.78
N GLU A 354 39.56 -11.05 12.84
CA GLU A 354 39.99 -12.28 13.48
C GLU A 354 38.88 -12.79 14.39
N VAL A 355 38.52 -14.06 14.22
CA VAL A 355 37.49 -14.73 15.04
C VAL A 355 38.16 -15.88 15.79
N ASP A 356 38.03 -15.85 17.11
CA ASP A 356 38.36 -17.00 17.95
C ASP A 356 37.20 -18.01 17.88
N TYR A 357 37.28 -18.93 16.92
CA TYR A 357 36.22 -19.91 16.69
C TYR A 357 36.04 -20.84 17.88
N ASP A 358 37.09 -21.14 18.65
CA ASP A 358 37.03 -22.02 19.82
C ASP A 358 36.09 -21.47 20.89
N SER A 359 36.04 -20.16 21.05
CA SER A 359 35.16 -19.51 22.02
C SER A 359 33.67 -19.68 21.76
N HIS A 360 33.31 -20.08 20.52
CA HIS A 360 31.94 -20.34 20.14
C HIS A 360 31.47 -21.78 20.44
N PHE A 361 32.37 -22.63 20.93
CA PHE A 361 32.05 -23.98 21.32
C PHE A 361 32.31 -24.19 22.80
N THR A 362 31.51 -25.07 23.41
CA THR A 362 31.79 -25.50 24.78
C THR A 362 32.97 -26.47 24.81
N LYS A 363 33.98 -26.18 25.58
CA LYS A 363 35.23 -26.96 25.64
C LYS A 363 35.01 -28.41 26.06
N TYR A 364 33.90 -28.69 26.73
CA TYR A 364 33.62 -30.04 27.24
C TYR A 364 33.06 -31.01 26.20
N ASN A 365 32.12 -30.55 25.41
CA ASN A 365 31.40 -31.43 24.46
C ASN A 365 31.29 -30.82 23.04
N GLY A 366 31.95 -29.69 22.78
CA GLY A 366 31.91 -29.05 21.45
C GLY A 366 30.54 -28.51 21.04
N THR A 367 29.62 -28.36 21.99
CA THR A 367 28.31 -27.77 21.65
C THR A 367 28.47 -26.34 21.27
N PHE A 368 27.90 -25.95 20.13
CA PHE A 368 27.89 -24.57 19.68
C PHE A 368 27.10 -23.66 20.64
N ASN A 369 27.71 -22.55 21.02
CA ASN A 369 27.11 -21.62 21.95
C ASN A 369 26.55 -20.39 21.21
N PHE A 370 25.24 -20.31 21.09
CA PHE A 370 24.52 -19.27 20.38
C PHE A 370 24.69 -17.84 20.95
N ASN A 371 25.18 -17.71 22.19
CA ASN A 371 25.23 -16.43 22.89
C ASN A 371 26.44 -15.55 22.55
N THR A 372 27.31 -15.99 21.66
CA THR A 372 28.50 -15.23 21.27
C THR A 372 28.30 -14.54 19.93
N LYS A 373 28.00 -13.26 19.99
CA LYS A 373 28.07 -12.28 18.89
C LYS A 373 27.52 -12.63 17.50
N GLY A 374 26.58 -13.54 17.34
CA GLY A 374 25.73 -13.61 16.16
C GLY A 374 26.34 -13.99 14.80
N TYR A 375 27.64 -14.30 14.72
CA TYR A 375 28.32 -14.62 13.46
C TYR A 375 28.08 -16.04 12.96
N GLY A 376 27.64 -16.96 13.83
CA GLY A 376 27.53 -18.37 13.49
C GLY A 376 26.12 -18.92 13.68
N ILE A 377 25.81 -19.96 12.90
CA ILE A 377 24.60 -20.77 13.03
C ILE A 377 24.94 -22.23 12.94
N GLU A 378 24.38 -23.05 13.87
CA GLU A 378 24.55 -24.52 13.83
C GLU A 378 23.61 -25.10 12.77
N LEU A 379 24.18 -25.88 11.86
CA LEU A 379 23.47 -26.64 10.86
C LEU A 379 23.44 -28.09 11.28
N ASN A 380 22.23 -28.64 11.44
CA ASN A 380 22.03 -30.05 11.81
C ASN A 380 21.18 -30.73 10.74
N GLN A 381 21.63 -31.83 10.20
CA GLN A 381 20.84 -32.65 9.30
C GLN A 381 20.73 -34.06 9.84
N TYR A 382 19.50 -34.54 10.04
CA TYR A 382 19.23 -35.89 10.44
C TYR A 382 19.60 -36.88 9.34
N GLY A 383 20.03 -38.08 9.74
CA GLY A 383 20.37 -39.16 8.83
C GLY A 383 19.14 -39.81 8.21
N ALA A 384 19.38 -40.65 7.24
CA ALA A 384 18.36 -41.51 6.68
C ALA A 384 17.83 -42.45 7.75
N ILE A 385 16.52 -42.62 7.80
CA ILE A 385 15.88 -43.55 8.75
C ILE A 385 15.50 -44.80 7.98
N THR A 386 16.11 -45.91 8.35
CA THR A 386 15.71 -47.22 7.84
C THR A 386 14.77 -47.91 8.83
N PHE A 387 13.62 -48.34 8.36
CA PHE A 387 12.65 -49.02 9.18
C PHE A 387 12.08 -50.26 8.49
N LYS A 388 11.67 -51.23 9.32
CA LYS A 388 11.08 -52.46 8.84
C LYS A 388 9.57 -52.35 8.85
N VAL A 389 8.96 -52.66 7.72
CA VAL A 389 7.51 -52.66 7.55
C VAL A 389 6.98 -54.04 7.85
N TRP A 390 6.10 -54.13 8.84
CA TRP A 390 5.45 -55.34 9.23
C TRP A 390 3.94 -55.26 9.06
N LYS A 391 3.34 -56.32 8.52
CA LYS A 391 1.89 -56.45 8.48
C LYS A 391 1.41 -57.22 9.68
N GLN A 392 0.52 -56.63 10.46
CA GLN A 392 -0.13 -57.31 11.54
C GLN A 392 -1.18 -58.30 10.99
N ILE A 393 -1.02 -59.59 11.23
CA ILE A 393 -1.94 -60.63 10.80
C ILE A 393 -3.00 -60.87 11.87
N ASN A 394 -2.57 -60.92 13.13
CA ASN A 394 -3.45 -60.99 14.30
C ASN A 394 -2.77 -60.36 15.51
N SER A 395 -3.39 -60.36 16.67
CA SER A 395 -2.88 -59.74 17.89
C SER A 395 -1.49 -60.19 18.34
N MET A 396 -1.00 -61.31 17.82
CA MET A 396 0.30 -61.92 18.22
C MET A 396 1.22 -62.21 17.04
N LYS A 397 0.80 -62.04 15.80
CA LYS A 397 1.57 -62.41 14.63
C LYS A 397 1.74 -61.25 13.67
N TYR A 398 3.01 -60.95 13.35
CA TYR A 398 3.41 -59.98 12.36
C TYR A 398 4.16 -60.66 11.21
N GLU A 399 3.96 -60.21 10.02
CA GLU A 399 4.68 -60.68 8.83
C GLU A 399 5.52 -59.51 8.30
N TYR A 400 6.80 -59.80 8.09
CA TYR A 400 7.74 -58.85 7.49
C TYR A 400 7.35 -58.59 6.03
N MET A 401 7.21 -57.33 5.67
CA MET A 401 6.80 -56.93 4.33
C MET A 401 7.92 -56.34 3.51
N ALA A 402 8.66 -55.41 4.07
CA ALA A 402 9.72 -54.71 3.36
C ALA A 402 10.62 -53.92 4.33
N GLU A 403 11.78 -53.55 3.85
CA GLU A 403 12.63 -52.56 4.45
C GLU A 403 12.47 -51.26 3.63
N ALA A 404 12.19 -50.15 4.30
CA ALA A 404 12.07 -48.85 3.69
C ALA A 404 13.18 -47.92 4.26
N THR A 405 13.80 -47.14 3.38
CA THR A 405 14.88 -46.22 3.74
C THR A 405 14.44 -44.80 3.48
#